data_4ed7cb0de957ba449c65955e8260908f
#
_entry.id   4ed7cb0de957ba449c65955e8260908f
#
_cell.length_a   1.000
_cell.length_b   1.000
_cell.length_c   1.000
_cell.angle_alpha   90.00
_cell.angle_beta   90.00
_cell.angle_gamma   90.00
#
_symmetry.space_group_name_H-M   'P 1'
#
loop_
_entity.id
_entity.type
_entity.pdbx_description
1 polymer ?
#
loop_
_entity_poly.entity_id
_entity_poly.type
_entity_poly.pdbx_seq_one_letter_code
_entity_poly.pdbx_strand_id
1 'polypeptide(L)'
;MRKLLAVSLFATVSLFADAVELKGHLTQGGLVTGQIDGVKSVIFNGQALKTTAQGEFVFGFGRDAELTHQLAWVDADGVKHQQAIEITKRDYKIDKITGVASKYVSPPKAVSERISREAVAVRNARKVDSELRYFLDPVYKPAQGRISGVYGSQRYFNGEPRRPHFGLDIANKTGSPVYAPVSGTVVFADNDLYYSGGTLILDHGHSVTSTYIHLSKLDVKVGDTIKRGEKIAEIGATGRVTGPHLDWRFNWKGERLDPALMMLDKLANQK
;
A
#
# COMPACT_ATOMS: atom_id res chain seq x y z
N MET A 1 -54.29 -22.72 46.30
CA MET A 1 -54.01 -21.94 45.06
C MET A 1 -52.49 -21.98 44.82
N ARG A 2 -52.01 -22.87 43.97
CA ARG A 2 -50.56 -22.97 43.56
C ARG A 2 -50.37 -22.14 42.32
N LYS A 3 -49.55 -21.10 42.38
CA LYS A 3 -49.13 -20.31 41.22
C LYS A 3 -48.00 -21.05 40.52
N LEU A 4 -48.25 -21.51 39.29
CA LEU A 4 -47.20 -21.96 38.38
C LEU A 4 -46.46 -20.72 37.84
N LEU A 5 -45.15 -20.61 38.11
CA LEU A 5 -44.26 -19.71 37.39
C LEU A 5 -43.82 -20.40 36.11
N ALA A 6 -44.20 -19.84 34.97
CA ALA A 6 -43.66 -20.24 33.67
C ALA A 6 -42.30 -19.56 33.49
N VAL A 7 -41.22 -20.33 33.51
CA VAL A 7 -39.89 -19.89 33.13
C VAL A 7 -39.75 -19.97 31.61
N SER A 8 -39.82 -18.83 30.93
CA SER A 8 -39.50 -18.74 29.49
C SER A 8 -38.00 -18.84 29.30
N LEU A 9 -37.55 -19.99 28.78
CA LEU A 9 -36.18 -20.22 28.38
C LEU A 9 -35.95 -19.51 27.01
N PHE A 10 -35.32 -18.34 27.03
CA PHE A 10 -34.83 -17.71 25.83
C PHE A 10 -33.61 -18.49 25.35
N ALA A 11 -33.78 -19.34 24.33
CA ALA A 11 -32.68 -19.94 23.62
C ALA A 11 -32.00 -18.83 22.78
N THR A 12 -30.84 -18.36 23.18
CA THR A 12 -29.96 -17.55 22.35
C THR A 12 -29.37 -18.47 21.29
N VAL A 13 -29.95 -18.45 20.11
CA VAL A 13 -29.35 -19.05 18.91
C VAL A 13 -28.16 -18.17 18.55
N SER A 14 -26.96 -18.57 18.94
CA SER A 14 -25.71 -18.04 18.40
C SER A 14 -25.60 -18.53 16.96
N LEU A 15 -26.07 -17.75 16.00
CA LEU A 15 -25.73 -17.91 14.60
C LEU A 15 -24.22 -17.61 14.50
N PHE A 16 -23.41 -18.64 14.46
CA PHE A 16 -22.04 -18.53 13.96
C PHE A 16 -22.17 -18.18 12.46
N ALA A 17 -22.13 -16.91 12.16
CA ALA A 17 -21.89 -16.50 10.77
C ALA A 17 -20.53 -17.06 10.37
N ASP A 18 -20.44 -17.74 9.23
CA ASP A 18 -19.18 -18.18 8.68
C ASP A 18 -18.23 -16.98 8.60
N ALA A 19 -17.01 -17.15 9.13
CA ALA A 19 -16.02 -16.11 9.08
C ALA A 19 -15.71 -15.78 7.61
N VAL A 20 -15.56 -14.48 7.31
CA VAL A 20 -15.19 -14.04 5.96
C VAL A 20 -13.81 -14.57 5.62
N GLU A 21 -13.68 -15.23 4.46
CA GLU A 21 -12.38 -15.65 3.94
C GLU A 21 -11.58 -14.41 3.52
N LEU A 22 -10.44 -14.22 4.17
CA LEU A 22 -9.51 -13.14 3.90
C LEU A 22 -8.26 -13.68 3.21
N LYS A 23 -7.82 -13.00 2.14
CA LYS A 23 -6.62 -13.35 1.36
C LYS A 23 -5.58 -12.26 1.52
N GLY A 24 -4.33 -12.63 1.79
CA GLY A 24 -3.21 -11.70 1.99
C GLY A 24 -2.47 -11.98 3.30
N HIS A 25 -1.71 -11.00 3.77
CA HIS A 25 -0.87 -11.15 4.95
C HIS A 25 -1.45 -10.40 6.15
N LEU A 26 -1.95 -11.12 7.14
CA LEU A 26 -2.43 -10.59 8.42
C LEU A 26 -1.23 -10.23 9.32
N THR A 27 -0.51 -9.19 8.92
CA THR A 27 0.67 -8.68 9.64
C THR A 27 0.84 -7.19 9.37
N GLN A 28 1.63 -6.49 10.20
CA GLN A 28 2.02 -5.10 9.95
C GLN A 28 2.66 -4.94 8.56
N GLY A 29 2.19 -3.97 7.77
CA GLY A 29 2.56 -3.76 6.36
C GLY A 29 1.76 -4.58 5.35
N GLY A 30 0.86 -5.46 5.77
CA GLY A 30 0.09 -6.33 4.88
C GLY A 30 -1.06 -5.62 4.15
N LEU A 31 -1.37 -6.09 2.95
CA LEU A 31 -2.61 -5.83 2.21
C LEU A 31 -3.47 -7.09 2.27
N VAL A 32 -4.76 -6.91 2.49
CA VAL A 32 -5.72 -8.01 2.62
C VAL A 32 -6.95 -7.71 1.76
N THR A 33 -7.41 -8.71 1.04
CA THR A 33 -8.67 -8.69 0.30
C THR A 33 -9.66 -9.68 0.90
N GLY A 34 -10.95 -9.40 0.76
CA GLY A 34 -12.03 -10.29 1.13
C GLY A 34 -13.17 -10.19 0.13
N GLN A 35 -14.10 -11.13 0.21
CA GLN A 35 -15.31 -11.15 -0.61
C GLN A 35 -16.50 -11.60 0.23
N ILE A 36 -17.64 -10.91 0.06
CA ILE A 36 -18.93 -11.27 0.66
C ILE A 36 -19.98 -11.06 -0.41
N ASP A 37 -20.59 -12.14 -0.88
CA ASP A 37 -21.59 -12.09 -1.94
C ASP A 37 -22.85 -11.33 -1.47
N GLY A 38 -23.32 -10.40 -2.31
CA GLY A 38 -24.52 -9.61 -2.02
C GLY A 38 -24.40 -8.65 -0.83
N VAL A 39 -23.19 -8.40 -0.30
CA VAL A 39 -22.99 -7.50 0.82
C VAL A 39 -23.55 -6.09 0.56
N LYS A 40 -24.25 -5.53 1.54
CA LYS A 40 -24.76 -4.15 1.48
C LYS A 40 -23.72 -3.11 1.91
N SER A 41 -22.90 -3.45 2.90
CA SER A 41 -21.82 -2.57 3.38
C SER A 41 -20.75 -3.37 4.12
N VAL A 42 -19.51 -2.91 4.02
CA VAL A 42 -18.36 -3.43 4.76
C VAL A 42 -17.69 -2.27 5.49
N ILE A 43 -17.32 -2.47 6.75
CA ILE A 43 -16.71 -1.48 7.62
C ILE A 43 -15.46 -2.10 8.25
N PHE A 44 -14.31 -1.45 8.12
CA PHE A 44 -13.06 -1.83 8.77
C PHE A 44 -12.63 -0.76 9.76
N ASN A 45 -12.47 -1.11 11.03
CA ASN A 45 -12.13 -0.18 12.11
C ASN A 45 -13.01 1.09 12.14
N GLY A 46 -14.32 0.95 11.94
CA GLY A 46 -15.26 2.07 11.87
C GLY A 46 -15.26 2.85 10.55
N GLN A 47 -14.43 2.49 9.57
CA GLN A 47 -14.33 3.14 8.28
C GLN A 47 -15.02 2.31 7.19
N ALA A 48 -15.93 2.91 6.44
CA ALA A 48 -16.58 2.24 5.31
C ALA A 48 -15.56 1.88 4.22
N LEU A 49 -15.64 0.64 3.75
CA LEU A 49 -14.90 0.14 2.60
C LEU A 49 -15.77 0.18 1.35
N LYS A 50 -15.15 0.51 0.23
CA LYS A 50 -15.74 0.34 -1.09
C LYS A 50 -15.77 -1.16 -1.42
N THR A 51 -16.88 -1.62 -2.02
CA THR A 51 -17.03 -3.00 -2.48
C THR A 51 -17.29 -3.02 -3.99
N THR A 52 -16.79 -4.04 -4.67
CA THR A 52 -17.15 -4.29 -6.08
C THR A 52 -18.58 -4.83 -6.18
N ALA A 53 -19.11 -4.93 -7.40
CA ALA A 53 -20.41 -5.57 -7.65
C ALA A 53 -20.44 -7.06 -7.21
N GLN A 54 -19.28 -7.71 -7.10
CA GLN A 54 -19.11 -9.09 -6.62
C GLN A 54 -18.88 -9.16 -5.11
N GLY A 55 -18.95 -8.02 -4.40
CA GLY A 55 -18.75 -7.96 -2.95
C GLY A 55 -17.26 -8.02 -2.51
N GLU A 56 -16.31 -7.86 -3.44
CA GLU A 56 -14.88 -7.84 -3.10
C GLU A 56 -14.50 -6.49 -2.49
N PHE A 57 -13.61 -6.52 -1.50
CA PHE A 57 -13.09 -5.35 -0.81
C PHE A 57 -11.62 -5.52 -0.44
N VAL A 58 -10.98 -4.43 -0.04
CA VAL A 58 -9.56 -4.39 0.32
C VAL A 58 -9.32 -3.47 1.50
N PHE A 59 -8.38 -3.87 2.37
CA PHE A 59 -7.85 -3.05 3.44
C PHE A 59 -6.38 -3.39 3.71
N GLY A 60 -5.69 -2.53 4.44
CA GLY A 60 -4.27 -2.72 4.71
C GLY A 60 -3.87 -2.26 6.09
N PHE A 61 -2.74 -2.77 6.58
CA PHE A 61 -2.17 -2.48 7.88
C PHE A 61 -0.89 -1.67 7.73
N GLY A 62 -0.81 -0.52 8.37
CA GLY A 62 0.41 0.27 8.42
C GLY A 62 1.55 -0.44 9.15
N ARG A 63 2.75 0.17 9.11
CA ARG A 63 3.95 -0.35 9.76
C ARG A 63 3.78 -0.60 11.26
N ASP A 64 3.11 0.32 11.92
CA ASP A 64 2.94 0.34 13.38
C ASP A 64 1.46 0.14 13.74
N ALA A 65 0.69 -0.59 12.89
CA ALA A 65 -0.71 -0.90 13.13
C ALA A 65 -0.88 -1.67 14.45
N GLU A 66 -1.98 -1.40 15.16
CA GLU A 66 -2.41 -2.19 16.31
C GLU A 66 -2.55 -3.67 15.91
N LEU A 67 -2.52 -4.58 16.87
CA LEU A 67 -2.53 -6.01 16.58
C LEU A 67 -3.94 -6.58 16.46
N THR A 68 -4.96 -5.86 16.94
CA THR A 68 -6.36 -6.27 16.88
C THR A 68 -7.17 -5.26 16.11
N HIS A 69 -7.95 -5.73 15.14
CA HIS A 69 -8.81 -4.92 14.28
C HIS A 69 -10.22 -5.51 14.22
N GLN A 70 -11.17 -4.74 13.71
CA GLN A 70 -12.55 -5.18 13.57
C GLN A 70 -13.04 -5.00 12.13
N LEU A 71 -13.56 -6.08 11.55
CA LEU A 71 -14.33 -6.09 10.32
C LEU A 71 -15.81 -6.27 10.69
N ALA A 72 -16.68 -5.40 10.18
CA ALA A 72 -18.12 -5.51 10.32
C ALA A 72 -18.78 -5.41 8.94
N TRP A 73 -19.89 -6.10 8.73
CA TRP A 73 -20.62 -6.02 7.47
C TRP A 73 -22.12 -6.21 7.67
N VAL A 74 -22.88 -5.78 6.68
CA VAL A 74 -24.31 -6.06 6.55
C VAL A 74 -24.49 -6.92 5.30
N ASP A 75 -25.03 -8.13 5.47
CA ASP A 75 -25.25 -9.07 4.37
C ASP A 75 -26.45 -8.71 3.49
N ALA A 76 -26.77 -9.56 2.50
CA ALA A 76 -27.87 -9.39 1.56
C ALA A 76 -29.23 -9.31 2.27
N ASP A 77 -29.43 -10.04 3.37
CA ASP A 77 -30.65 -10.09 4.16
C ASP A 77 -30.79 -8.92 5.14
N GLY A 78 -29.72 -8.12 5.31
CA GLY A 78 -29.67 -6.99 6.23
C GLY A 78 -29.21 -7.37 7.63
N VAL A 79 -28.70 -8.58 7.82
CA VAL A 79 -28.15 -9.02 9.10
C VAL A 79 -26.77 -8.40 9.30
N LYS A 80 -26.51 -7.94 10.51
CA LYS A 80 -25.22 -7.36 10.91
C LYS A 80 -24.29 -8.43 11.45
N HIS A 81 -23.08 -8.44 10.95
CA HIS A 81 -22.02 -9.35 11.36
C HIS A 81 -20.79 -8.58 11.79
N GLN A 82 -19.93 -9.23 12.57
CA GLN A 82 -18.62 -8.71 12.92
C GLN A 82 -17.62 -9.82 13.15
N GLN A 83 -16.35 -9.55 12.82
CA GLN A 83 -15.22 -10.45 12.98
C GLN A 83 -14.02 -9.69 13.52
N ALA A 84 -13.40 -10.21 14.58
CA ALA A 84 -12.10 -9.74 15.02
C ALA A 84 -11.01 -10.22 14.05
N ILE A 85 -10.06 -9.34 13.77
CA ILE A 85 -8.89 -9.67 12.92
C ILE A 85 -7.64 -9.44 13.78
N GLU A 86 -6.94 -10.52 14.06
CA GLU A 86 -5.65 -10.48 14.74
C GLU A 86 -4.53 -10.48 13.70
N ILE A 87 -3.57 -9.55 13.85
CA ILE A 87 -2.39 -9.49 12.99
C ILE A 87 -1.11 -9.72 13.78
N THR A 88 -0.06 -10.17 13.08
CA THR A 88 1.23 -10.39 13.71
C THR A 88 2.08 -9.10 13.71
N LYS A 89 2.76 -8.85 14.83
CA LYS A 89 3.78 -7.81 14.93
C LYS A 89 5.03 -8.19 14.15
N ARG A 90 5.69 -7.17 13.57
CA ARG A 90 6.97 -7.33 12.87
C ARG A 90 8.09 -6.59 13.58
N ASP A 91 9.27 -7.18 13.56
CA ASP A 91 10.51 -6.54 13.99
C ASP A 91 11.18 -5.89 12.78
N TYR A 92 11.57 -4.63 12.93
CA TYR A 92 12.16 -3.84 11.85
C TYR A 92 13.64 -3.53 12.12
N LYS A 93 14.46 -3.65 11.08
CA LYS A 93 15.88 -3.34 11.15
C LYS A 93 16.12 -1.84 11.36
N ILE A 94 17.30 -1.53 11.91
CA ILE A 94 17.81 -0.15 12.00
C ILE A 94 18.87 0.04 10.93
N ASP A 95 18.63 0.99 10.01
CA ASP A 95 19.55 1.34 8.93
C ASP A 95 20.27 2.65 9.28
N LYS A 96 21.58 2.58 9.51
CA LYS A 96 22.44 3.75 9.71
C LYS A 96 23.13 4.11 8.39
N ILE A 97 22.65 5.17 7.73
CA ILE A 97 23.12 5.63 6.43
C ILE A 97 23.99 6.85 6.61
N THR A 98 25.23 6.78 6.13
CA THR A 98 26.22 7.89 6.13
C THR A 98 26.40 8.42 4.71
N GLY A 99 27.04 9.62 4.59
CA GLY A 99 27.32 10.21 3.28
C GLY A 99 26.11 10.84 2.59
N VAL A 100 24.99 11.03 3.29
CA VAL A 100 23.84 11.77 2.75
C VAL A 100 24.20 13.24 2.68
N ALA A 101 24.07 13.87 1.49
CA ALA A 101 24.38 15.26 1.29
C ALA A 101 23.56 16.16 2.26
N SER A 102 24.25 17.12 2.91
CA SER A 102 23.65 17.96 3.97
C SER A 102 22.38 18.68 3.55
N LYS A 103 22.26 19.11 2.28
CA LYS A 103 21.04 19.72 1.72
C LYS A 103 19.79 18.83 1.82
N TYR A 104 19.94 17.52 1.90
CA TYR A 104 18.82 16.56 2.04
C TYR A 104 18.57 16.15 3.49
N VAL A 105 19.55 16.33 4.38
CA VAL A 105 19.40 16.10 5.83
C VAL A 105 18.73 17.30 6.47
N SER A 106 19.22 18.51 6.13
CA SER A 106 18.70 19.81 6.59
C SER A 106 18.55 20.73 5.36
N PRO A 107 17.41 20.70 4.68
CA PRO A 107 17.23 21.46 3.44
C PRO A 107 17.25 22.96 3.71
N PRO A 108 17.83 23.78 2.80
CA PRO A 108 17.77 25.22 2.89
C PRO A 108 16.33 25.72 2.97
N LYS A 109 16.11 26.81 3.74
CA LYS A 109 14.77 27.43 3.89
C LYS A 109 14.15 27.80 2.52
N ALA A 110 14.96 28.20 1.55
CA ALA A 110 14.52 28.59 0.21
C ALA A 110 13.80 27.47 -0.57
N VAL A 111 14.02 26.18 -0.24
CA VAL A 111 13.34 25.05 -0.91
C VAL A 111 12.18 24.49 -0.11
N SER A 112 11.89 25.04 1.08
CA SER A 112 10.85 24.52 1.98
C SER A 112 9.45 24.58 1.35
N GLU A 113 9.14 25.66 0.63
CA GLU A 113 7.87 25.81 -0.07
C GLU A 113 7.72 24.82 -1.21
N ARG A 114 8.80 24.58 -1.99
CA ARG A 114 8.83 23.55 -3.03
C ARG A 114 8.53 22.19 -2.43
N ILE A 115 9.25 21.79 -1.38
CA ILE A 115 9.06 20.52 -0.68
C ILE A 115 7.61 20.37 -0.19
N SER A 116 7.02 21.42 0.36
CA SER A 116 5.65 21.42 0.85
C SER A 116 4.64 21.22 -0.28
N ARG A 117 4.77 21.96 -1.39
CA ARG A 117 3.90 21.80 -2.57
C ARG A 117 3.98 20.39 -3.14
N GLU A 118 5.19 19.86 -3.33
CA GLU A 118 5.42 18.51 -3.83
C GLU A 118 4.81 17.43 -2.93
N ALA A 119 4.98 17.58 -1.62
CA ALA A 119 4.38 16.65 -0.64
C ALA A 119 2.85 16.67 -0.67
N VAL A 120 2.23 17.84 -0.89
CA VAL A 120 0.78 17.99 -1.06
C VAL A 120 0.33 17.31 -2.36
N ALA A 121 1.01 17.56 -3.49
CA ALA A 121 0.68 16.97 -4.79
C ALA A 121 0.71 15.43 -4.74
N VAL A 122 1.79 14.86 -4.23
CA VAL A 122 1.94 13.40 -4.06
C VAL A 122 0.89 12.83 -3.10
N ARG A 123 0.55 13.54 -2.01
CA ARG A 123 -0.50 13.11 -1.08
C ARG A 123 -1.87 13.11 -1.75
N ASN A 124 -2.18 14.12 -2.54
CA ASN A 124 -3.47 14.21 -3.24
C ASN A 124 -3.59 13.14 -4.32
N ALA A 125 -2.54 12.87 -5.09
CA ALA A 125 -2.54 11.78 -6.07
C ALA A 125 -2.85 10.40 -5.43
N ARG A 126 -2.38 10.17 -4.19
CA ARG A 126 -2.65 8.93 -3.45
C ARG A 126 -4.03 8.84 -2.80
N LYS A 127 -4.84 9.91 -2.87
CA LYS A 127 -6.23 9.89 -2.37
C LYS A 127 -7.24 9.39 -3.38
N VAL A 128 -6.80 9.03 -4.58
CA VAL A 128 -7.65 8.45 -5.60
C VAL A 128 -8.38 7.22 -5.05
N ASP A 129 -9.67 7.11 -5.37
CA ASP A 129 -10.54 6.01 -4.95
C ASP A 129 -11.45 5.61 -6.10
N SER A 130 -10.85 5.02 -7.14
CA SER A 130 -11.53 4.60 -8.37
C SER A 130 -12.24 3.25 -8.21
N GLU A 131 -13.05 2.88 -9.23
CA GLU A 131 -13.74 1.60 -9.32
C GLU A 131 -12.89 0.51 -10.00
N LEU A 132 -11.62 0.76 -10.26
CA LEU A 132 -10.71 -0.24 -10.81
C LEU A 132 -10.59 -1.43 -9.85
N ARG A 133 -10.35 -2.62 -10.42
CA ARG A 133 -10.28 -3.88 -9.66
C ARG A 133 -8.90 -4.52 -9.71
N TYR A 134 -7.87 -3.80 -10.15
CA TYR A 134 -6.51 -4.34 -10.30
C TYR A 134 -5.84 -4.66 -8.96
N PHE A 135 -6.38 -4.17 -7.83
CA PHE A 135 -5.93 -4.56 -6.48
C PHE A 135 -6.15 -6.06 -6.17
N LEU A 136 -6.94 -6.76 -6.99
CA LEU A 136 -7.18 -8.21 -6.91
C LEU A 136 -6.14 -9.02 -7.71
N ASP A 137 -5.44 -8.37 -8.63
CA ASP A 137 -4.49 -9.05 -9.52
C ASP A 137 -3.19 -9.41 -8.78
N PRO A 138 -2.52 -10.49 -9.20
CA PRO A 138 -1.19 -10.82 -8.67
C PRO A 138 -0.18 -9.70 -8.94
N VAL A 139 0.58 -9.34 -7.92
CA VAL A 139 1.64 -8.33 -7.99
C VAL A 139 2.98 -8.98 -8.31
N TYR A 140 3.70 -8.46 -9.30
CA TYR A 140 4.98 -9.02 -9.76
C TYR A 140 6.14 -8.08 -9.45
N LYS A 141 7.37 -8.59 -9.53
CA LYS A 141 8.58 -7.77 -9.34
C LYS A 141 8.71 -6.72 -10.48
N PRO A 142 8.83 -5.42 -10.15
CA PRO A 142 8.82 -4.36 -11.18
C PRO A 142 10.13 -4.21 -11.95
N ALA A 143 11.26 -4.66 -11.39
CA ALA A 143 12.57 -4.51 -12.02
C ALA A 143 13.51 -5.64 -11.62
N GLN A 144 14.50 -5.93 -12.48
CA GLN A 144 15.64 -6.76 -12.12
C GLN A 144 16.54 -6.01 -11.14
N GLY A 145 17.18 -6.74 -10.23
CA GLY A 145 18.17 -6.18 -9.34
C GLY A 145 18.16 -6.82 -7.95
N ARG A 146 19.17 -6.45 -7.16
CA ARG A 146 19.33 -6.87 -5.77
C ARG A 146 18.45 -6.01 -4.87
N ILE A 147 17.75 -6.61 -3.92
CA ILE A 147 17.06 -5.87 -2.86
C ILE A 147 18.13 -5.21 -1.98
N SER A 148 18.10 -3.88 -1.90
CA SER A 148 19.07 -3.06 -1.18
C SER A 148 18.49 -2.30 0.00
N GLY A 149 17.16 -2.17 0.09
CA GLY A 149 16.43 -1.62 1.22
C GLY A 149 15.09 -2.30 1.38
N VAL A 150 14.67 -2.53 2.63
CA VAL A 150 13.42 -3.22 2.94
C VAL A 150 12.46 -2.30 3.68
N TYR A 151 11.16 -2.56 3.50
CA TYR A 151 10.09 -1.84 4.20
C TYR A 151 10.25 -1.93 5.72
N GLY A 152 9.89 -0.84 6.39
CA GLY A 152 9.78 -0.75 7.83
C GLY A 152 11.09 -0.42 8.55
N SER A 153 12.26 -0.54 7.88
CA SER A 153 13.53 -0.26 8.54
C SER A 153 13.61 1.20 9.03
N GLN A 154 14.01 1.38 10.31
CA GLN A 154 14.22 2.68 10.91
C GLN A 154 15.51 3.29 10.37
N ARG A 155 15.42 4.45 9.71
CA ARG A 155 16.58 5.11 9.12
C ARG A 155 17.19 6.17 10.03
N TYR A 156 18.52 6.18 10.08
CA TYR A 156 19.32 7.27 10.62
C TYR A 156 20.19 7.83 9.49
N PHE A 157 20.11 9.13 9.24
CA PHE A 157 20.95 9.80 8.24
C PHE A 157 22.02 10.62 8.96
N ASN A 158 23.29 10.26 8.78
CA ASN A 158 24.41 10.93 9.43
C ASN A 158 24.24 11.02 10.97
N GLY A 159 23.65 9.98 11.58
CA GLY A 159 23.39 9.94 13.04
C GLY A 159 22.01 10.47 13.47
N GLU A 160 21.31 11.19 12.61
CA GLU A 160 20.00 11.77 12.91
C GLU A 160 18.84 10.82 12.58
N PRO A 161 17.88 10.58 13.49
CA PRO A 161 16.73 9.73 13.22
C PRO A 161 15.84 10.35 12.14
N ARG A 162 15.35 9.53 11.23
CA ARG A 162 14.45 9.90 10.13
C ARG A 162 13.24 8.97 10.10
N ARG A 163 12.26 9.32 9.27
CA ARG A 163 11.11 8.43 9.05
C ARG A 163 11.58 7.07 8.56
N PRO A 164 10.90 5.99 8.97
CA PRO A 164 11.17 4.65 8.46
C PRO A 164 11.15 4.59 6.94
N HIS A 165 11.82 3.61 6.39
CA HIS A 165 11.71 3.29 4.97
C HIS A 165 10.34 2.64 4.67
N PHE A 166 9.58 3.19 3.76
CA PHE A 166 8.22 2.73 3.43
C PHE A 166 8.14 2.12 2.03
N GLY A 167 9.22 1.49 1.56
CA GLY A 167 9.30 0.87 0.25
C GLY A 167 10.24 -0.32 0.20
N LEU A 168 10.39 -0.86 -0.98
CA LEU A 168 11.35 -1.89 -1.34
C LEU A 168 12.34 -1.29 -2.34
N ASP A 169 13.62 -1.20 -1.95
CA ASP A 169 14.66 -0.67 -2.84
C ASP A 169 15.24 -1.80 -3.69
N ILE A 170 15.21 -1.65 -5.01
CA ILE A 170 15.79 -2.58 -5.99
C ILE A 170 16.97 -1.89 -6.69
N ALA A 171 18.19 -2.26 -6.29
CA ALA A 171 19.41 -1.68 -6.86
C ALA A 171 19.72 -2.27 -8.22
N ASN A 172 19.90 -1.38 -9.20
CA ASN A 172 20.42 -1.71 -10.54
C ASN A 172 21.00 -0.42 -11.16
N LYS A 173 21.67 -0.55 -12.32
CA LYS A 173 22.26 0.60 -13.02
C LYS A 173 21.19 1.56 -13.55
N THR A 174 21.55 2.84 -13.64
CA THR A 174 20.72 3.86 -14.31
C THR A 174 20.36 3.42 -15.73
N GLY A 175 19.10 3.65 -16.14
CA GLY A 175 18.55 3.22 -17.43
C GLY A 175 18.00 1.80 -17.44
N SER A 176 18.12 1.03 -16.33
CA SER A 176 17.48 -0.29 -16.24
C SER A 176 15.96 -0.16 -16.29
N PRO A 177 15.24 -1.01 -17.04
CA PRO A 177 13.80 -0.87 -17.22
C PRO A 177 13.02 -1.18 -15.95
N VAL A 178 11.94 -0.41 -15.74
CA VAL A 178 10.92 -0.62 -14.71
C VAL A 178 9.61 -0.97 -15.41
N TYR A 179 8.99 -2.07 -15.00
CA TYR A 179 7.74 -2.57 -15.56
C TYR A 179 6.61 -2.41 -14.55
N ALA A 180 5.38 -2.20 -15.02
CA ALA A 180 4.20 -2.19 -14.16
C ALA A 180 4.01 -3.56 -13.49
N PRO A 181 4.07 -3.66 -12.15
CA PRO A 181 3.94 -4.93 -11.42
C PRO A 181 2.52 -5.48 -11.44
N VAL A 182 1.54 -4.61 -11.63
CA VAL A 182 0.10 -4.84 -11.74
C VAL A 182 -0.49 -3.74 -12.61
N SER A 183 -1.61 -4.00 -13.29
CA SER A 183 -2.29 -3.02 -14.13
C SER A 183 -2.76 -1.81 -13.32
N GLY A 184 -2.93 -0.65 -13.96
CA GLY A 184 -3.38 0.57 -13.28
C GLY A 184 -3.54 1.77 -14.20
N THR A 185 -3.93 2.89 -13.64
CA THR A 185 -3.97 4.19 -14.30
C THR A 185 -2.94 5.13 -13.70
N VAL A 186 -2.21 5.86 -14.53
CA VAL A 186 -1.24 6.86 -14.06
C VAL A 186 -1.98 8.05 -13.46
N VAL A 187 -1.79 8.31 -12.18
CA VAL A 187 -2.41 9.44 -11.45
C VAL A 187 -1.42 10.53 -11.06
N PHE A 188 -0.12 10.26 -11.20
CA PHE A 188 0.94 11.23 -10.98
C PHE A 188 2.19 10.85 -11.79
N ALA A 189 2.81 11.84 -12.42
CA ALA A 189 4.06 11.69 -13.16
C ALA A 189 4.82 13.03 -13.10
N ASP A 190 6.01 13.05 -12.50
CA ASP A 190 6.88 14.23 -12.41
C ASP A 190 8.33 13.79 -12.44
N ASN A 191 9.17 14.47 -13.21
CA ASN A 191 10.57 14.10 -13.42
C ASN A 191 11.54 14.66 -12.36
N ASP A 192 11.13 15.64 -11.54
CA ASP A 192 12.06 16.40 -10.69
C ASP A 192 11.47 16.82 -9.35
N LEU A 193 11.02 15.87 -8.53
CA LEU A 193 10.71 16.18 -7.14
C LEU A 193 11.98 16.25 -6.28
N TYR A 194 12.05 17.21 -5.37
CA TYR A 194 13.25 17.49 -4.57
C TYR A 194 13.84 16.26 -3.84
N TYR A 195 12.97 15.47 -3.18
CA TYR A 195 13.42 14.27 -2.46
C TYR A 195 13.33 12.98 -3.28
N SER A 196 12.29 12.84 -4.06
CA SER A 196 12.01 11.58 -4.76
C SER A 196 12.50 11.56 -6.21
N GLY A 197 12.94 12.70 -6.75
CA GLY A 197 13.35 12.79 -8.14
C GLY A 197 12.23 12.42 -9.09
N GLY A 198 12.55 11.73 -10.16
CA GLY A 198 11.54 11.16 -11.08
C GLY A 198 10.58 10.26 -10.32
N THR A 199 9.28 10.60 -10.36
CA THR A 199 8.23 10.01 -9.52
C THR A 199 7.02 9.66 -10.36
N LEU A 200 6.54 8.42 -10.21
CA LEU A 200 5.35 7.90 -10.87
C LEU A 200 4.41 7.29 -9.82
N ILE A 201 3.09 7.49 -9.95
CA ILE A 201 2.07 6.83 -9.12
C ILE A 201 1.01 6.22 -10.02
N LEU A 202 0.71 4.94 -9.79
CA LEU A 202 -0.38 4.20 -10.42
C LEU A 202 -1.51 3.98 -9.42
N ASP A 203 -2.75 4.12 -9.88
CA ASP A 203 -3.98 3.74 -9.20
C ASP A 203 -4.40 2.33 -9.61
N HIS A 204 -4.70 1.48 -8.63
CA HIS A 204 -5.12 0.09 -8.84
C HIS A 204 -6.57 -0.16 -8.43
N GLY A 205 -7.28 0.90 -7.99
CA GLY A 205 -8.65 0.87 -7.50
C GLY A 205 -8.76 0.76 -5.98
N HIS A 206 -9.92 1.12 -5.46
CA HIS A 206 -10.29 1.04 -4.05
C HIS A 206 -9.23 1.63 -3.10
N SER A 207 -8.67 2.80 -3.49
CA SER A 207 -7.61 3.52 -2.76
C SER A 207 -6.25 2.78 -2.68
N VAL A 208 -6.04 1.71 -3.46
CA VAL A 208 -4.74 1.05 -3.58
C VAL A 208 -3.91 1.74 -4.64
N THR A 209 -2.72 2.23 -4.28
CA THR A 209 -1.80 2.88 -5.21
C THR A 209 -0.39 2.33 -5.06
N SER A 210 0.37 2.27 -6.18
CA SER A 210 1.81 2.05 -6.15
C SER A 210 2.58 3.32 -6.53
N THR A 211 3.78 3.47 -5.98
CA THR A 211 4.65 4.64 -6.22
C THR A 211 6.05 4.17 -6.57
N TYR A 212 6.65 4.79 -7.57
CA TYR A 212 7.99 4.52 -8.11
C TYR A 212 8.79 5.81 -8.04
N ILE A 213 9.95 5.81 -7.41
CA ILE A 213 10.76 7.01 -7.24
C ILE A 213 12.23 6.77 -7.58
N HIS A 214 12.99 7.86 -7.68
CA HIS A 214 14.39 7.94 -8.09
C HIS A 214 14.61 7.60 -9.58
N LEU A 215 13.55 7.74 -10.38
CA LEU A 215 13.56 7.38 -11.79
C LEU A 215 14.40 8.38 -12.62
N SER A 216 15.10 7.86 -13.64
CA SER A 216 15.85 8.69 -14.61
C SER A 216 14.98 9.12 -15.80
N LYS A 217 13.93 8.35 -16.08
CA LYS A 217 13.01 8.58 -17.20
C LYS A 217 11.64 8.03 -16.88
N LEU A 218 10.59 8.75 -17.26
CA LEU A 218 9.22 8.29 -17.30
C LEU A 218 8.83 8.01 -18.77
N ASP A 219 8.31 6.82 -19.05
CA ASP A 219 7.85 6.42 -20.39
C ASP A 219 6.32 6.61 -20.56
N VAL A 220 5.62 7.08 -19.51
CA VAL A 220 4.18 7.24 -19.44
C VAL A 220 3.80 8.58 -18.82
N LYS A 221 2.55 9.02 -19.00
CA LYS A 221 2.01 10.29 -18.51
C LYS A 221 0.69 10.10 -17.74
N VAL A 222 0.29 11.11 -16.98
CA VAL A 222 -0.98 11.11 -16.24
C VAL A 222 -2.16 10.86 -17.18
N GLY A 223 -3.04 9.94 -16.78
CA GLY A 223 -4.22 9.49 -17.54
C GLY A 223 -3.98 8.22 -18.36
N ASP A 224 -2.73 7.79 -18.57
CA ASP A 224 -2.45 6.56 -19.32
C ASP A 224 -2.95 5.34 -18.50
N THR A 225 -3.63 4.42 -19.19
CA THR A 225 -3.99 3.10 -18.64
C THR A 225 -2.88 2.11 -18.99
N ILE A 226 -2.32 1.49 -17.95
CA ILE A 226 -1.14 0.64 -18.05
C ILE A 226 -1.53 -0.81 -17.76
N LYS A 227 -1.09 -1.73 -18.60
CA LYS A 227 -1.20 -3.17 -18.35
C LYS A 227 0.02 -3.68 -17.59
N ARG A 228 -0.17 -4.68 -16.76
CA ARG A 228 0.94 -5.39 -16.13
C ARG A 228 1.99 -5.82 -17.16
N GLY A 229 3.27 -5.59 -16.86
CA GLY A 229 4.41 -5.93 -17.71
C GLY A 229 4.78 -4.88 -18.74
N GLU A 230 4.00 -3.81 -18.90
CA GLU A 230 4.41 -2.66 -19.73
C GLU A 230 5.58 -1.91 -19.08
N LYS A 231 6.53 -1.48 -19.89
CA LYS A 231 7.62 -0.60 -19.44
C LYS A 231 7.05 0.77 -19.14
N ILE A 232 7.23 1.24 -17.89
CA ILE A 232 6.69 2.51 -17.42
C ILE A 232 7.76 3.56 -17.12
N ALA A 233 9.00 3.12 -16.86
CA ALA A 233 10.08 4.02 -16.46
C ALA A 233 11.46 3.36 -16.58
N GLU A 234 12.49 4.11 -16.18
CA GLU A 234 13.86 3.62 -16.03
C GLU A 234 14.40 3.98 -14.64
N ILE A 235 15.14 3.04 -14.04
CA ILE A 235 15.86 3.26 -12.78
C ILE A 235 16.83 4.43 -12.92
N GLY A 236 16.92 5.26 -11.90
CA GLY A 236 17.84 6.38 -11.86
C GLY A 236 18.52 6.55 -10.50
N ALA A 237 19.11 7.74 -10.34
CA ALA A 237 19.72 8.20 -9.11
C ALA A 237 19.29 9.65 -8.83
N THR A 238 18.03 9.99 -9.12
CA THR A 238 17.48 11.33 -8.97
C THR A 238 16.95 11.57 -7.56
N GLY A 239 16.90 12.83 -7.12
CA GLY A 239 16.45 13.17 -5.78
C GLY A 239 17.48 12.82 -4.68
N ARG A 240 16.99 12.32 -3.54
CA ARG A 240 17.80 12.01 -2.36
C ARG A 240 18.19 10.53 -2.32
N VAL A 241 19.30 10.21 -2.94
CA VAL A 241 19.84 8.83 -3.04
C VAL A 241 21.33 8.79 -2.76
N THR A 242 21.86 7.61 -2.45
CA THR A 242 23.30 7.31 -2.34
C THR A 242 23.83 6.53 -3.55
N GLY A 243 22.97 6.04 -4.41
CA GLY A 243 23.31 5.29 -5.61
C GLY A 243 22.06 4.89 -6.42
N PRO A 244 22.23 4.39 -7.65
CA PRO A 244 21.10 4.06 -8.52
C PRO A 244 20.24 2.91 -7.97
N HIS A 245 18.95 3.14 -7.81
CA HIS A 245 17.94 2.14 -7.42
C HIS A 245 16.52 2.63 -7.73
N LEU A 246 15.61 1.69 -7.81
CA LEU A 246 14.16 1.94 -7.72
C LEU A 246 13.74 1.83 -6.25
N ASP A 247 13.10 2.84 -5.69
CA ASP A 247 12.33 2.72 -4.44
C ASP A 247 10.86 2.53 -4.85
N TRP A 248 10.32 1.34 -4.60
CA TRP A 248 8.97 0.94 -4.97
C TRP A 248 8.09 0.77 -3.73
N ARG A 249 6.87 1.35 -3.76
CA ARG A 249 5.98 1.44 -2.61
C ARG A 249 4.55 1.09 -2.97
N PHE A 250 3.82 0.55 -1.99
CA PHE A 250 2.36 0.45 -2.02
C PHE A 250 1.70 1.28 -0.91
N ASN A 251 0.47 1.71 -1.16
CA ASN A 251 -0.32 2.47 -0.19
C ASN A 251 -1.79 2.09 -0.31
N TRP A 252 -2.50 2.17 0.81
CA TRP A 252 -3.95 2.07 0.88
C TRP A 252 -4.47 3.10 1.89
N LYS A 253 -5.40 3.99 1.47
CA LYS A 253 -6.03 5.06 2.32
C LYS A 253 -5.04 5.81 3.24
N GLY A 254 -3.84 6.08 2.75
CA GLY A 254 -2.78 6.76 3.54
C GLY A 254 -1.82 5.84 4.28
N GLU A 255 -2.21 4.60 4.55
CA GLU A 255 -1.32 3.58 5.09
C GLU A 255 -0.23 3.19 4.10
N ARG A 256 0.97 2.94 4.64
CA ARG A 256 2.12 2.45 3.88
C ARG A 256 2.20 0.95 4.02
N LEU A 257 2.23 0.25 2.89
CA LEU A 257 2.22 -1.20 2.83
C LEU A 257 3.56 -1.74 2.34
N ASP A 258 3.89 -2.96 2.71
CA ASP A 258 5.13 -3.62 2.31
C ASP A 258 4.96 -4.33 0.95
N PRO A 259 5.60 -3.84 -0.13
CA PRO A 259 5.50 -4.49 -1.43
C PRO A 259 5.99 -5.93 -1.43
N ALA A 260 6.96 -6.28 -0.56
CA ALA A 260 7.52 -7.62 -0.49
C ALA A 260 6.52 -8.68 -0.02
N LEU A 261 5.48 -8.30 0.75
CA LEU A 261 4.43 -9.21 1.19
C LEU A 261 3.43 -9.56 0.06
N MET A 262 3.32 -8.71 -0.95
CA MET A 262 2.39 -8.91 -2.07
C MET A 262 3.08 -9.47 -3.30
N MET A 263 4.40 -9.25 -3.40
CA MET A 263 5.18 -9.50 -4.61
C MET A 263 5.43 -10.99 -4.84
N LEU A 264 5.08 -11.48 -6.01
CA LEU A 264 5.57 -12.73 -6.53
C LEU A 264 7.02 -12.55 -7.02
N ASP A 265 7.90 -13.53 -6.75
CA ASP A 265 9.30 -13.50 -7.19
C ASP A 265 9.44 -13.86 -8.69
N LYS A 266 8.71 -13.12 -9.51
CA LYS A 266 8.72 -13.21 -10.97
C LYS A 266 8.65 -11.81 -11.56
N LEU A 267 9.48 -11.52 -12.57
CA LEU A 267 9.49 -10.21 -13.18
C LEU A 267 8.17 -9.94 -13.93
N ALA A 268 7.66 -8.71 -13.82
CA ALA A 268 6.34 -8.33 -14.33
C ALA A 268 6.15 -8.55 -15.85
N ASN A 269 7.22 -8.43 -16.64
CA ASN A 269 7.20 -8.66 -18.09
C ASN A 269 7.41 -10.13 -18.50
N GLN A 270 7.56 -11.05 -17.54
CA GLN A 270 7.65 -12.49 -17.83
C GLN A 270 6.25 -13.12 -17.82
N LYS A 271 5.98 -14.00 -18.80
CA LYS A 271 4.73 -14.76 -18.94
C LYS A 271 4.68 -15.97 -18.00
#